data_c632250d18bf3909e98d7e1348290864
#
_entry.id   c632250d18bf3909e98d7e1348290864
#
_cell.length_a   1.000
_cell.length_b   1.000
_cell.length_c   1.000
_cell.angle_alpha   90.00
_cell.angle_beta   90.00
_cell.angle_gamma   90.00
#
_symmetry.space_group_name_H-M   'P 1'
#
loop_
_entity.id
_entity.type
_entity.pdbx_description
1 polymer ?
#
loop_
_entity_poly.entity_id
_entity_poly.type
_entity_poly.pdbx_seq_one_letter_code
_entity_poly.pdbx_strand_id
1 'polypeptide(L)'
;MGHLRFILISVALVLGLVQAAAAQDEGTAYIVTYIEVAPSATAQAAALLTAFAEASRGADGNIQFQALQRIGRSSHFAMLGTWRNAEAQDAHARSAAAARFRDALEPLLYSPVDVRVHGDLVTAAGGTVGPAGVFAVTHVDVTPNNTDQAVELLQALASASRVESGSVRFDVMVQANRRNHMTVVETWESRESRDAHYGADHTKTFRGSLFPLSGALYDERLYQAL
;
A
#
# COMPACT_ATOMS: atom_id res chain seq x y z
N MET A 1 42.49 -27.16 -69.11
CA MET A 1 42.77 -25.93 -68.31
C MET A 1 41.45 -25.54 -67.66
N GLY A 2 41.21 -26.03 -66.47
CA GLY A 2 39.95 -25.77 -65.71
C GLY A 2 40.28 -24.91 -64.48
N HIS A 3 39.70 -23.72 -64.41
CA HIS A 3 39.82 -22.84 -63.27
C HIS A 3 38.83 -23.25 -62.20
N LEU A 4 39.33 -23.77 -61.08
CA LEU A 4 38.57 -24.03 -59.88
C LEU A 4 38.36 -22.72 -59.12
N ARG A 5 37.11 -22.22 -59.03
CA ARG A 5 36.74 -21.06 -58.24
C ARG A 5 36.36 -21.51 -56.83
N PHE A 6 37.21 -21.18 -55.86
CA PHE A 6 36.85 -21.29 -54.42
C PHE A 6 35.87 -20.19 -54.02
N ILE A 7 34.69 -20.57 -53.59
CA ILE A 7 33.71 -19.67 -52.95
C ILE A 7 33.99 -19.71 -51.45
N LEU A 8 34.50 -18.60 -50.92
CA LEU A 8 34.63 -18.36 -49.47
C LEU A 8 33.25 -17.99 -48.92
N ILE A 9 32.63 -18.86 -48.15
CA ILE A 9 31.41 -18.55 -47.38
C ILE A 9 31.87 -17.95 -46.06
N SER A 10 31.68 -16.63 -45.94
CA SER A 10 31.88 -15.92 -44.66
C SER A 10 30.66 -16.18 -43.77
N VAL A 11 30.87 -16.98 -42.72
CA VAL A 11 29.89 -17.15 -41.65
C VAL A 11 30.00 -15.95 -40.72
N ALA A 12 29.07 -15.01 -40.83
CA ALA A 12 28.92 -13.93 -39.86
C ALA A 12 28.31 -14.47 -38.58
N LEU A 13 29.13 -14.59 -37.54
CA LEU A 13 28.64 -14.92 -36.17
C LEU A 13 27.92 -13.72 -35.58
N VAL A 14 26.59 -13.71 -35.61
CA VAL A 14 25.78 -12.73 -34.91
C VAL A 14 25.83 -13.08 -33.44
N LEU A 15 26.70 -12.45 -32.66
CA LEU A 15 26.62 -12.43 -31.19
C LEU A 15 25.39 -11.60 -30.81
N GLY A 16 24.29 -12.28 -30.52
CA GLY A 16 23.15 -11.69 -29.84
C GLY A 16 23.56 -11.25 -28.44
N LEU A 17 23.77 -9.96 -28.24
CA LEU A 17 23.81 -9.36 -26.91
C LEU A 17 22.44 -9.55 -26.28
N VAL A 18 22.32 -10.58 -25.44
CA VAL A 18 21.24 -10.64 -24.46
C VAL A 18 21.54 -9.52 -23.46
N GLN A 19 20.95 -8.36 -23.66
CA GLN A 19 20.84 -7.38 -22.61
C GLN A 19 20.00 -8.02 -21.51
N ALA A 20 20.68 -8.47 -20.45
CA ALA A 20 20.02 -8.68 -19.18
C ALA A 20 19.40 -7.32 -18.84
N ALA A 21 18.07 -7.22 -18.90
CA ALA A 21 17.35 -6.11 -18.30
C ALA A 21 17.86 -6.07 -16.85
N ALA A 22 18.62 -5.02 -16.51
CA ALA A 22 18.94 -4.74 -15.12
C ALA A 22 17.59 -4.68 -14.42
N ALA A 23 17.35 -5.58 -13.48
CA ALA A 23 16.23 -5.47 -12.55
C ALA A 23 16.43 -4.08 -11.95
N GLN A 24 15.55 -3.15 -12.29
CA GLN A 24 15.45 -1.90 -11.57
C GLN A 24 15.23 -2.35 -10.14
N ASP A 25 16.03 -1.82 -9.23
CA ASP A 25 15.87 -2.00 -7.80
C ASP A 25 14.52 -1.33 -7.48
N GLU A 26 13.47 -2.10 -7.67
CA GLU A 26 12.11 -1.65 -7.45
C GLU A 26 11.96 -1.53 -5.94
N GLY A 27 11.87 -0.28 -5.47
CA GLY A 27 11.71 0.03 -4.06
C GLY A 27 10.55 -0.74 -3.42
N THR A 28 10.44 -0.65 -2.13
CA THR A 28 9.38 -1.29 -1.33
C THR A 28 8.00 -1.05 -1.95
N ALA A 29 7.22 -2.12 -2.13
CA ALA A 29 5.85 -2.05 -2.64
C ALA A 29 4.85 -2.06 -1.47
N TYR A 30 3.88 -1.15 -1.51
CA TYR A 30 2.82 -1.03 -0.53
C TYR A 30 1.47 -1.28 -1.19
N ILE A 31 0.65 -2.10 -0.55
CA ILE A 31 -0.69 -2.43 -1.03
C ILE A 31 -1.70 -2.05 0.05
N VAL A 32 -2.69 -1.26 -0.35
CA VAL A 32 -3.88 -1.00 0.45
C VAL A 32 -5.07 -1.61 -0.27
N THR A 33 -5.75 -2.55 0.40
CA THR A 33 -6.92 -3.23 -0.15
C THR A 33 -8.13 -2.91 0.71
N TYR A 34 -9.19 -2.39 0.11
CA TYR A 34 -10.46 -2.14 0.78
C TYR A 34 -11.48 -3.20 0.40
N ILE A 35 -12.16 -3.70 1.41
CA ILE A 35 -13.11 -4.80 1.30
C ILE A 35 -14.40 -4.41 2.02
N GLU A 36 -15.51 -4.51 1.33
CA GLU A 36 -16.83 -4.35 1.89
C GLU A 36 -17.62 -5.63 1.68
N VAL A 37 -18.15 -6.19 2.76
CA VAL A 37 -18.92 -7.43 2.72
C VAL A 37 -20.37 -7.18 3.13
N ALA A 38 -21.24 -8.13 2.80
CA ALA A 38 -22.60 -8.10 3.31
C ALA A 38 -22.59 -8.09 4.85
N PRO A 39 -23.40 -7.29 5.54
CA PRO A 39 -23.43 -7.22 7.00
C PRO A 39 -23.58 -8.58 7.70
N SER A 40 -24.31 -9.50 7.11
CA SER A 40 -24.48 -10.88 7.60
C SER A 40 -23.22 -11.74 7.48
N ALA A 41 -22.28 -11.37 6.60
CA ALA A 41 -21.02 -12.09 6.36
C ALA A 41 -19.85 -11.55 7.18
N THR A 42 -20.05 -10.51 8.00
CA THR A 42 -18.99 -9.80 8.73
C THR A 42 -18.08 -10.73 9.52
N ALA A 43 -18.62 -11.64 10.32
CA ALA A 43 -17.82 -12.54 11.15
C ALA A 43 -17.02 -13.56 10.31
N GLN A 44 -17.64 -14.09 9.24
CA GLN A 44 -16.97 -15.02 8.33
C GLN A 44 -15.84 -14.33 7.58
N ALA A 45 -16.04 -13.11 7.11
CA ALA A 45 -15.02 -12.30 6.45
C ALA A 45 -13.87 -11.97 7.41
N ALA A 46 -14.15 -11.57 8.65
CA ALA A 46 -13.10 -11.29 9.64
C ALA A 46 -12.19 -12.52 9.86
N ALA A 47 -12.79 -13.70 10.07
CA ALA A 47 -12.01 -14.94 10.23
C ALA A 47 -11.16 -15.27 8.99
N LEU A 48 -11.73 -15.09 7.79
CA LEU A 48 -11.03 -15.33 6.52
C LEU A 48 -9.86 -14.35 6.33
N LEU A 49 -10.06 -13.07 6.62
CA LEU A 49 -9.03 -12.02 6.52
C LEU A 49 -7.91 -12.24 7.53
N THR A 50 -8.23 -12.63 8.77
CA THR A 50 -7.23 -12.98 9.80
C THR A 50 -6.34 -14.13 9.33
N ALA A 51 -6.94 -15.23 8.88
CA ALA A 51 -6.20 -16.41 8.40
C ALA A 51 -5.34 -16.07 7.17
N PHE A 52 -5.84 -15.26 6.25
CA PHE A 52 -5.07 -14.83 5.09
C PHE A 52 -3.91 -13.91 5.47
N ALA A 53 -4.11 -13.00 6.43
CA ALA A 53 -3.04 -12.14 6.91
C ALA A 53 -1.92 -12.95 7.61
N GLU A 54 -2.26 -13.94 8.42
CA GLU A 54 -1.29 -14.85 9.03
C GLU A 54 -0.48 -15.62 7.97
N ALA A 55 -1.13 -16.19 6.98
CA ALA A 55 -0.45 -16.88 5.89
C ALA A 55 0.45 -15.94 5.06
N SER A 56 0.00 -14.71 4.83
CA SER A 56 0.74 -13.71 4.05
C SER A 56 2.02 -13.24 4.74
N ARG A 57 2.06 -13.20 6.07
CA ARG A 57 3.26 -12.83 6.84
C ARG A 57 4.41 -13.83 6.64
N GLY A 58 4.10 -15.08 6.32
CA GLY A 58 5.10 -16.11 6.00
C GLY A 58 5.54 -16.15 4.53
N ALA A 59 4.99 -15.32 3.67
CA ALA A 59 5.31 -15.32 2.24
C ALA A 59 6.68 -14.67 1.97
N ASP A 60 7.39 -15.18 0.96
CA ASP A 60 8.70 -14.60 0.58
C ASP A 60 8.56 -13.13 0.17
N GLY A 61 9.47 -12.32 0.69
CA GLY A 61 9.50 -10.87 0.46
C GLY A 61 8.42 -10.08 1.20
N ASN A 62 7.59 -10.70 2.04
CA ASN A 62 6.70 -9.95 2.93
C ASN A 62 7.51 -9.25 4.03
N ILE A 63 7.28 -7.96 4.21
CA ILE A 63 7.85 -7.16 5.31
C ILE A 63 6.80 -7.00 6.41
N GLN A 64 5.56 -6.73 6.04
CA GLN A 64 4.44 -6.57 6.97
C GLN A 64 3.13 -6.89 6.26
N PHE A 65 2.20 -7.53 6.97
CA PHE A 65 0.84 -7.75 6.49
C PHE A 65 -0.17 -7.66 7.64
N GLN A 66 -1.19 -6.82 7.47
CA GLN A 66 -2.20 -6.54 8.49
C GLN A 66 -3.59 -6.64 7.89
N ALA A 67 -4.51 -7.25 8.63
CA ALA A 67 -5.94 -7.21 8.37
C ALA A 67 -6.61 -6.34 9.43
N LEU A 68 -7.45 -5.41 8.99
CA LEU A 68 -8.04 -4.35 9.81
C LEU A 68 -9.54 -4.32 9.62
N GLN A 69 -10.30 -4.05 10.69
CA GLN A 69 -11.73 -3.81 10.66
C GLN A 69 -12.04 -2.34 10.92
N ARG A 70 -12.92 -1.74 10.13
CA ARG A 70 -13.27 -0.32 10.26
C ARG A 70 -14.06 -0.05 11.52
N ILE A 71 -13.61 0.90 12.31
CA ILE A 71 -14.32 1.38 13.50
C ILE A 71 -15.63 2.09 13.06
N GLY A 72 -16.74 1.70 13.64
CA GLY A 72 -18.07 2.25 13.33
C GLY A 72 -18.75 1.66 12.08
N ARG A 73 -18.04 0.80 11.30
CA ARG A 73 -18.59 0.08 10.14
C ARG A 73 -18.00 -1.33 10.04
N SER A 74 -18.51 -2.24 10.84
CA SER A 74 -17.92 -3.58 11.03
C SER A 74 -17.89 -4.45 9.77
N SER A 75 -18.71 -4.18 8.75
CA SER A 75 -18.66 -4.88 7.44
C SER A 75 -17.62 -4.33 6.47
N HIS A 76 -16.83 -3.32 6.89
CA HIS A 76 -15.76 -2.74 6.09
C HIS A 76 -14.42 -3.11 6.68
N PHE A 77 -13.51 -3.56 5.82
CA PHE A 77 -12.19 -4.00 6.20
C PHE A 77 -11.13 -3.33 5.33
N ALA A 78 -9.89 -3.35 5.81
CA ALA A 78 -8.73 -3.03 5.00
C ALA A 78 -7.63 -4.08 5.20
N MET A 79 -6.84 -4.33 4.18
CA MET A 79 -5.58 -5.06 4.31
C MET A 79 -4.44 -4.13 3.92
N LEU A 80 -3.40 -4.11 4.73
CA LEU A 80 -2.18 -3.36 4.49
C LEU A 80 -1.03 -4.35 4.29
N GLY A 81 -0.46 -4.38 3.09
CA GLY A 81 0.69 -5.21 2.76
C GLY A 81 1.90 -4.35 2.42
N THR A 82 3.05 -4.68 3.00
CA THR A 82 4.36 -4.11 2.67
C THR A 82 5.26 -5.24 2.19
N TRP A 83 5.86 -5.05 1.02
CA TRP A 83 6.65 -6.06 0.33
C TRP A 83 8.01 -5.51 -0.05
N ARG A 84 9.02 -6.37 -0.06
CA ARG A 84 10.40 -6.03 -0.42
C ARG A 84 10.49 -5.29 -1.76
N ASN A 85 9.66 -5.68 -2.73
CA ASN A 85 9.53 -5.05 -4.05
C ASN A 85 8.22 -5.48 -4.73
N ALA A 86 7.93 -4.92 -5.89
CA ALA A 86 6.75 -5.23 -6.69
C ALA A 86 6.73 -6.69 -7.15
N GLU A 87 7.89 -7.31 -7.46
CA GLU A 87 7.96 -8.72 -7.88
C GLU A 87 7.47 -9.67 -6.77
N ALA A 88 7.91 -9.46 -5.54
CA ALA A 88 7.46 -10.24 -4.37
C ALA A 88 5.96 -10.09 -4.13
N GLN A 89 5.45 -8.86 -4.23
CA GLN A 89 4.02 -8.55 -4.14
C GLN A 89 3.22 -9.28 -5.21
N ASP A 90 3.66 -9.21 -6.45
CA ASP A 90 3.03 -9.84 -7.59
C ASP A 90 3.05 -11.39 -7.50
N ALA A 91 4.16 -11.95 -7.04
CA ALA A 91 4.27 -13.39 -6.79
C ALA A 91 3.25 -13.85 -5.74
N HIS A 92 3.13 -13.10 -4.62
CA HIS A 92 2.13 -13.37 -3.60
C HIS A 92 0.69 -13.25 -4.16
N ALA A 93 0.38 -12.20 -4.92
CA ALA A 93 -0.95 -11.98 -5.49
C ALA A 93 -1.37 -13.11 -6.45
N ARG A 94 -0.41 -13.77 -7.13
CA ARG A 94 -0.62 -14.93 -8.01
C ARG A 94 -0.54 -16.28 -7.30
N SER A 95 -0.24 -16.30 -6.01
CA SER A 95 -0.09 -17.55 -5.25
C SER A 95 -1.41 -18.34 -5.15
N ALA A 96 -1.30 -19.66 -4.95
CA ALA A 96 -2.46 -20.50 -4.69
C ALA A 96 -3.22 -20.11 -3.41
N ALA A 97 -2.52 -19.55 -2.40
CA ALA A 97 -3.14 -19.03 -1.18
C ALA A 97 -4.00 -17.81 -1.48
N ALA A 98 -3.50 -16.86 -2.27
CA ALA A 98 -4.25 -15.69 -2.68
C ALA A 98 -5.46 -16.05 -3.59
N ALA A 99 -5.32 -17.06 -4.45
CA ALA A 99 -6.43 -17.55 -5.26
C ALA A 99 -7.55 -18.11 -4.38
N ARG A 100 -7.22 -19.04 -3.46
CA ARG A 100 -8.21 -19.60 -2.51
C ARG A 100 -8.86 -18.55 -1.64
N PHE A 101 -8.09 -17.54 -1.21
CA PHE A 101 -8.64 -16.41 -0.45
C PHE A 101 -9.68 -15.63 -1.27
N ARG A 102 -9.37 -15.27 -2.52
CA ARG A 102 -10.32 -14.56 -3.39
C ARG A 102 -11.59 -15.37 -3.64
N ASP A 103 -11.45 -16.67 -3.96
CA ASP A 103 -12.58 -17.56 -4.20
C ASP A 103 -13.50 -17.66 -2.97
N ALA A 104 -12.93 -17.71 -1.76
CA ALA A 104 -13.69 -17.75 -0.52
C ALA A 104 -14.31 -16.39 -0.13
N LEU A 105 -13.68 -15.29 -0.52
CA LEU A 105 -14.15 -13.92 -0.22
C LEU A 105 -15.26 -13.48 -1.17
N GLU A 106 -15.19 -13.86 -2.44
CA GLU A 106 -16.10 -13.40 -3.51
C GLU A 106 -17.59 -13.51 -3.13
N PRO A 107 -18.11 -14.65 -2.62
CA PRO A 107 -19.52 -14.76 -2.26
C PRO A 107 -19.93 -13.90 -1.03
N LEU A 108 -18.98 -13.33 -0.30
CA LEU A 108 -19.23 -12.49 0.87
C LEU A 108 -19.28 -11.00 0.53
N LEU A 109 -18.78 -10.62 -0.63
CA LEU A 109 -18.63 -9.22 -1.03
C LEU A 109 -19.97 -8.52 -1.22
N TYR A 110 -20.04 -7.28 -0.76
CA TYR A 110 -21.12 -6.34 -1.07
C TYR A 110 -20.78 -5.45 -2.27
N SER A 111 -19.50 -5.12 -2.43
CA SER A 111 -18.97 -4.34 -3.55
C SER A 111 -17.66 -4.94 -4.06
N PRO A 112 -17.21 -4.62 -5.27
CA PRO A 112 -15.90 -5.06 -5.76
C PRO A 112 -14.76 -4.63 -4.82
N VAL A 113 -13.75 -5.49 -4.67
CA VAL A 113 -12.54 -5.17 -3.90
C VAL A 113 -11.77 -4.05 -4.57
N ASP A 114 -11.38 -3.02 -3.80
CA ASP A 114 -10.55 -1.91 -4.27
C ASP A 114 -9.10 -2.16 -3.83
N VAL A 115 -8.22 -2.46 -4.79
CA VAL A 115 -6.78 -2.71 -4.56
C VAL A 115 -5.97 -1.55 -5.09
N ARG A 116 -5.18 -0.94 -4.22
CA ARG A 116 -4.33 0.21 -4.55
C ARG A 116 -2.88 -0.11 -4.28
N VAL A 117 -2.07 -0.04 -5.34
CA VAL A 117 -0.62 -0.22 -5.29
C VAL A 117 0.05 1.13 -5.13
N HIS A 118 1.02 1.21 -4.22
CA HIS A 118 1.74 2.43 -3.91
C HIS A 118 3.24 2.18 -3.89
N GLY A 119 4.01 3.23 -4.18
CA GLY A 119 5.42 3.34 -3.88
C GLY A 119 5.68 4.25 -2.68
N ASP A 120 6.94 4.30 -2.25
CA ASP A 120 7.40 5.18 -1.18
C ASP A 120 7.23 6.66 -1.53
N LEU A 121 6.85 7.43 -0.54
CA LEU A 121 7.01 8.88 -0.55
C LEU A 121 7.74 9.33 0.73
N VAL A 122 7.18 9.04 1.89
CA VAL A 122 7.79 9.26 3.21
C VAL A 122 7.41 8.08 4.10
N THR A 123 8.24 7.06 4.13
CA THR A 123 7.99 5.85 4.92
C THR A 123 9.08 5.63 5.96
N ALA A 124 8.78 4.87 6.99
CA ALA A 124 9.73 4.47 8.03
C ALA A 124 9.47 3.01 8.44
N ALA A 125 10.43 2.40 9.10
CA ALA A 125 10.21 1.08 9.69
C ALA A 125 9.04 1.17 10.67
N GLY A 126 7.99 0.39 10.44
CA GLY A 126 6.82 0.34 11.31
C GLY A 126 7.08 -0.45 12.58
N GLY A 127 6.48 0.00 13.68
CA GLY A 127 6.41 -0.75 14.91
C GLY A 127 5.21 -1.70 14.96
N THR A 128 5.18 -2.54 15.99
CA THR A 128 3.98 -3.31 16.36
C THR A 128 3.18 -2.52 17.39
N VAL A 129 1.87 -2.66 17.34
CA VAL A 129 0.96 -2.02 18.30
C VAL A 129 0.16 -3.09 19.04
N GLY A 130 -0.13 -2.83 20.32
CA GLY A 130 -0.96 -3.71 21.14
C GLY A 130 -2.46 -3.67 20.76
N PRO A 131 -3.30 -4.42 21.48
CA PRO A 131 -4.74 -4.53 21.17
C PRO A 131 -5.52 -3.21 21.21
N ALA A 132 -5.03 -2.20 21.94
CA ALA A 132 -5.63 -0.86 22.00
C ALA A 132 -5.26 0.03 20.82
N GLY A 133 -4.39 -0.45 19.93
CA GLY A 133 -3.89 0.32 18.81
C GLY A 133 -4.96 0.72 17.81
N VAL A 134 -4.81 1.92 17.29
CA VAL A 134 -5.71 2.49 16.27
C VAL A 134 -4.92 2.78 15.00
N PHE A 135 -5.51 2.39 13.89
CA PHE A 135 -4.98 2.69 12.55
C PHE A 135 -5.86 3.75 11.90
N ALA A 136 -5.23 4.73 11.27
CA ALA A 136 -5.92 5.64 10.35
C ALA A 136 -5.37 5.42 8.94
N VAL A 137 -6.27 5.29 7.97
CA VAL A 137 -5.92 5.23 6.55
C VAL A 137 -6.65 6.37 5.87
N THR A 138 -5.87 7.30 5.33
CA THR A 138 -6.38 8.54 4.77
C THR A 138 -6.01 8.68 3.30
N HIS A 139 -7.00 8.99 2.45
CA HIS A 139 -6.75 9.36 1.07
C HIS A 139 -6.60 10.87 0.92
N VAL A 140 -5.53 11.26 0.24
CA VAL A 140 -5.20 12.64 -0.09
C VAL A 140 -5.12 12.74 -1.60
N ASP A 141 -6.21 13.19 -2.21
CA ASP A 141 -6.30 13.37 -3.66
C ASP A 141 -6.26 14.88 -3.96
N VAL A 142 -5.25 15.30 -4.68
CA VAL A 142 -5.08 16.71 -5.05
C VAL A 142 -5.21 16.87 -6.57
N THR A 143 -5.46 18.11 -7.02
CA THR A 143 -5.40 18.37 -8.46
C THR A 143 -3.96 18.17 -8.98
N PRO A 144 -3.75 17.70 -10.22
CA PRO A 144 -2.42 17.36 -10.72
C PRO A 144 -1.37 18.47 -10.61
N ASN A 145 -1.77 19.72 -10.76
CA ASN A 145 -0.87 20.88 -10.67
C ASN A 145 -0.42 21.18 -9.24
N ASN A 146 -1.07 20.61 -8.26
CA ASN A 146 -0.79 20.85 -6.83
C ASN A 146 -0.02 19.68 -6.19
N THR A 147 0.41 18.69 -6.98
CA THR A 147 1.06 17.47 -6.48
C THR A 147 2.30 17.79 -5.65
N ASP A 148 3.21 18.61 -6.16
CA ASP A 148 4.48 18.89 -5.49
C ASP A 148 4.26 19.64 -4.16
N GLN A 149 3.34 20.61 -4.14
CA GLN A 149 2.98 21.32 -2.91
C GLN A 149 2.34 20.39 -1.88
N ALA A 150 1.47 19.47 -2.31
CA ALA A 150 0.88 18.48 -1.40
C ALA A 150 1.93 17.51 -0.83
N VAL A 151 2.92 17.12 -1.63
CA VAL A 151 4.06 16.31 -1.17
C VAL A 151 4.83 17.02 -0.06
N GLU A 152 5.17 18.30 -0.22
CA GLU A 152 5.85 19.08 0.80
C GLU A 152 5.04 19.17 2.10
N LEU A 153 3.73 19.41 2.01
CA LEU A 153 2.84 19.43 3.16
C LEU A 153 2.79 18.08 3.89
N LEU A 154 2.72 16.97 3.14
CA LEU A 154 2.69 15.62 3.69
C LEU A 154 4.03 15.22 4.33
N GLN A 155 5.16 15.65 3.77
CA GLN A 155 6.48 15.44 4.36
C GLN A 155 6.62 16.16 5.70
N ALA A 156 6.15 17.41 5.76
CA ALA A 156 6.14 18.20 7.00
C ALA A 156 5.23 17.57 8.06
N LEU A 157 4.02 17.14 7.68
CA LEU A 157 3.10 16.43 8.56
C LEU A 157 3.73 15.15 9.11
N ALA A 158 4.29 14.29 8.25
CA ALA A 158 4.91 13.04 8.67
C ALA A 158 6.05 13.26 9.66
N SER A 159 6.88 14.27 9.42
CA SER A 159 8.01 14.61 10.30
C SER A 159 7.54 15.06 11.69
N ALA A 160 6.50 15.87 11.75
CA ALA A 160 5.92 16.33 13.01
C ALA A 160 5.19 15.22 13.77
N SER A 161 4.43 14.39 13.04
CA SER A 161 3.60 13.34 13.65
C SER A 161 4.41 12.16 14.20
N ARG A 162 5.57 11.85 13.61
CA ARG A 162 6.42 10.74 14.07
C ARG A 162 7.03 10.96 15.46
N VAL A 163 7.13 12.20 15.91
CA VAL A 163 7.69 12.54 17.23
C VAL A 163 6.61 12.75 18.30
N GLU A 164 5.34 12.60 17.93
CA GLU A 164 4.24 12.70 18.88
C GLU A 164 4.19 11.48 19.82
N SER A 165 3.72 11.71 21.04
CA SER A 165 3.49 10.65 22.00
C SER A 165 2.46 9.64 21.50
N GLY A 166 2.81 8.34 21.53
CA GLY A 166 1.97 7.26 21.04
C GLY A 166 1.95 7.08 19.52
N SER A 167 2.76 7.82 18.77
CA SER A 167 2.98 7.58 17.35
C SER A 167 3.84 6.32 17.16
N VAL A 168 3.30 5.30 16.47
CA VAL A 168 3.99 4.04 16.19
C VAL A 168 4.44 3.99 14.74
N ARG A 169 3.62 4.52 13.84
CA ARG A 169 3.88 4.58 12.40
C ARG A 169 3.17 5.77 11.79
N PHE A 170 3.87 6.46 10.92
CA PHE A 170 3.29 7.50 10.07
C PHE A 170 3.95 7.46 8.70
N ASP A 171 3.27 6.84 7.75
CA ASP A 171 3.75 6.62 6.39
C ASP A 171 2.89 7.39 5.39
N VAL A 172 3.55 8.00 4.44
CA VAL A 172 2.93 8.60 3.26
C VAL A 172 3.40 7.83 2.04
N MET A 173 2.45 7.36 1.26
CA MET A 173 2.68 6.56 0.06
C MET A 173 2.02 7.23 -1.14
N VAL A 174 2.63 7.13 -2.31
CA VAL A 174 2.07 7.66 -3.56
C VAL A 174 1.52 6.51 -4.41
N GLN A 175 0.32 6.68 -4.95
CA GLN A 175 -0.29 5.66 -5.79
C GLN A 175 0.50 5.48 -7.10
N ALA A 176 0.85 4.24 -7.44
CA ALA A 176 1.79 3.92 -8.52
C ALA A 176 1.35 4.45 -9.89
N ASN A 177 0.05 4.50 -10.16
CA ASN A 177 -0.53 4.95 -11.43
C ASN A 177 -1.06 6.39 -11.40
N ARG A 178 -1.00 7.10 -10.24
CA ARG A 178 -1.54 8.46 -10.08
C ARG A 178 -0.73 9.23 -9.04
N ARG A 179 0.24 10.00 -9.48
CA ARG A 179 1.14 10.76 -8.59
C ARG A 179 0.44 11.80 -7.71
N ASN A 180 -0.72 12.28 -8.11
CA ASN A 180 -1.54 13.23 -7.37
C ASN A 180 -2.52 12.56 -6.38
N HIS A 181 -2.42 11.23 -6.20
CA HIS A 181 -3.17 10.47 -5.21
C HIS A 181 -2.19 9.86 -4.21
N MET A 182 -2.28 10.26 -2.97
CA MET A 182 -1.46 9.76 -1.88
C MET A 182 -2.34 9.04 -0.84
N THR A 183 -1.72 8.15 -0.09
CA THR A 183 -2.36 7.49 1.05
C THR A 183 -1.46 7.66 2.27
N VAL A 184 -2.04 8.16 3.35
CA VAL A 184 -1.39 8.21 4.67
C VAL A 184 -1.85 7.02 5.48
N VAL A 185 -0.90 6.27 6.03
CA VAL A 185 -1.16 5.17 6.98
C VAL A 185 -0.53 5.54 8.30
N GLU A 186 -1.38 5.68 9.30
CA GLU A 186 -0.99 6.00 10.66
C GLU A 186 -1.27 4.81 11.57
N THR A 187 -0.41 4.59 12.55
CA THR A 187 -0.64 3.64 13.64
C THR A 187 -0.32 4.34 14.96
N TRP A 188 -1.27 4.31 15.87
CA TRP A 188 -1.22 4.96 17.17
C TRP A 188 -1.37 3.93 18.29
N GLU A 189 -0.67 4.11 19.41
CA GLU A 189 -0.75 3.20 20.57
C GLU A 189 -2.17 3.10 21.13
N SER A 190 -2.97 4.18 21.01
CA SER A 190 -4.33 4.23 21.51
C SER A 190 -5.20 5.23 20.75
N ARG A 191 -6.47 5.21 21.04
CA ARG A 191 -7.45 6.17 20.54
C ARG A 191 -7.14 7.59 21.03
N GLU A 192 -6.69 7.73 22.27
CA GLU A 192 -6.35 9.01 22.88
C GLU A 192 -5.18 9.66 22.16
N SER A 193 -4.13 8.90 21.86
CA SER A 193 -2.96 9.41 21.11
C SER A 193 -3.36 9.87 19.71
N ARG A 194 -4.18 9.08 19.02
CA ARG A 194 -4.71 9.46 17.70
C ARG A 194 -5.59 10.72 17.77
N ASP A 195 -6.45 10.85 18.77
CA ASP A 195 -7.33 12.01 18.91
C ASP A 195 -6.53 13.26 19.31
N ALA A 196 -5.44 13.11 20.08
CA ALA A 196 -4.48 14.18 20.35
C ALA A 196 -3.82 14.67 19.06
N HIS A 197 -3.33 13.76 18.20
CA HIS A 197 -2.79 14.08 16.88
C HIS A 197 -3.81 14.85 16.02
N TYR A 198 -5.06 14.40 15.97
CA TYR A 198 -6.13 15.06 15.22
C TYR A 198 -6.32 16.51 15.64
N GLY A 199 -6.17 16.78 16.94
CA GLY A 199 -6.27 18.13 17.55
C GLY A 199 -4.98 18.96 17.53
N ALA A 200 -3.84 18.39 17.12
CA ALA A 200 -2.55 19.07 17.11
C ALA A 200 -2.50 20.23 16.10
N ASP A 201 -1.73 21.27 16.41
CA ASP A 201 -1.70 22.49 15.60
C ASP A 201 -1.10 22.24 14.22
N HIS A 202 -0.07 21.39 14.11
CA HIS A 202 0.50 21.03 12.82
C HIS A 202 -0.50 20.24 11.94
N THR A 203 -1.35 19.38 12.52
CA THR A 203 -2.41 18.67 11.80
C THR A 203 -3.50 19.62 11.30
N LYS A 204 -3.93 20.56 12.13
CA LYS A 204 -4.88 21.62 11.72
C LYS A 204 -4.30 22.50 10.61
N THR A 205 -3.04 22.91 10.75
CA THR A 205 -2.33 23.71 9.74
C THR A 205 -2.23 22.94 8.42
N PHE A 206 -1.84 21.66 8.46
CA PHE A 206 -1.80 20.79 7.30
C PHE A 206 -3.15 20.75 6.59
N ARG A 207 -4.24 20.47 7.30
CA ARG A 207 -5.60 20.39 6.72
C ARG A 207 -6.04 21.71 6.09
N GLY A 208 -5.76 22.83 6.76
CA GLY A 208 -6.06 24.15 6.22
C GLY A 208 -5.29 24.46 4.94
N SER A 209 -4.02 24.07 4.87
CA SER A 209 -3.16 24.25 3.69
C SER A 209 -3.48 23.28 2.56
N LEU A 210 -3.92 22.05 2.88
CA LEU A 210 -4.29 21.04 1.90
C LEU A 210 -5.63 21.35 1.23
N PHE A 211 -6.60 21.91 1.97
CA PHE A 211 -7.97 22.08 1.49
C PHE A 211 -8.07 22.77 0.11
N PRO A 212 -7.37 23.91 -0.17
CA PRO A 212 -7.44 24.56 -1.48
C PRO A 212 -6.75 23.76 -2.61
N LEU A 213 -5.95 22.75 -2.29
CA LEU A 213 -5.23 21.90 -3.25
C LEU A 213 -6.03 20.66 -3.63
N SER A 214 -7.06 20.32 -2.83
CA SER A 214 -7.77 19.04 -2.90
C SER A 214 -8.56 18.90 -4.20
N GLY A 215 -8.45 17.73 -4.82
CA GLY A 215 -9.25 17.30 -5.95
C GLY A 215 -10.47 16.45 -5.55
N ALA A 216 -10.47 15.95 -4.30
CA ALA A 216 -11.54 15.19 -3.69
C ALA A 216 -11.64 15.47 -2.20
N LEU A 217 -12.67 14.93 -1.54
CA LEU A 217 -12.83 15.05 -0.10
C LEU A 217 -11.70 14.31 0.63
N TYR A 218 -11.24 14.88 1.74
CA TYR A 218 -10.30 14.23 2.66
C TYR A 218 -11.01 13.04 3.32
N ASP A 219 -10.66 11.82 2.91
CA ASP A 219 -11.30 10.58 3.36
C ASP A 219 -10.40 9.83 4.36
N GLU A 220 -10.60 10.15 5.63
CA GLU A 220 -9.93 9.49 6.75
C GLU A 220 -10.81 8.40 7.35
N ARG A 221 -10.25 7.20 7.46
CA ARG A 221 -10.95 6.03 7.99
C ARG A 221 -10.16 5.41 9.12
N LEU A 222 -10.84 5.16 10.25
CA LEU A 222 -10.23 4.54 11.42
C LEU A 222 -10.53 3.04 11.46
N TYR A 223 -9.51 2.30 11.89
CA TYR A 223 -9.54 0.84 11.96
C TYR A 223 -8.93 0.34 13.26
N GLN A 224 -9.29 -0.89 13.61
CA GLN A 224 -8.64 -1.74 14.60
C GLN A 224 -8.09 -3.00 13.94
N ALA A 225 -7.04 -3.61 14.51
CA ALA A 225 -6.55 -4.90 14.03
C ALA A 225 -7.58 -6.01 14.24
N LEU A 226 -7.57 -7.00 13.32
CA LEU A 226 -8.31 -8.26 13.45
C LEU A 226 -7.52 -9.28 14.25
#